data_f27fbba740b988860ba9b1660819f35b
#
_entry.id   f27fbba740b988860ba9b1660819f35b
#
_cell.length_a   1.000
_cell.length_b   1.000
_cell.length_c   1.000
_cell.angle_alpha   90.00
_cell.angle_beta   90.00
_cell.angle_gamma   90.00
#
_symmetry.space_group_name_H-M   'P 1'
#
loop_
_entity.id
_entity.type
_entity.pdbx_description
1 polymer ?
#
loop_
_entity_poly.entity_id
_entity_poly.type
_entity_poly.pdbx_seq_one_letter_code
_entity_poly.pdbx_strand_id
1 'polypeptide(L)'
;MWNGKRKTTLPTISYATRNDSYNFLRSLEIDEAQEAVTPGKEFREYIDYFYMKQAYSTIHKWACKQGDNFDNNDFQSKFIHRTRVIWYETIDEDPIKVFTRLNIGKISLTNAELIKALFMNRSNFRVSDVNYLKLRQREISSEWDNIEYTLQNDEFWLFLNEKGYSRPTRIDFIFDLICEHNKLTLCEEKYCQIGSDDYRTFRYFYEYFNSAQSDIEKCWNEVKAYFQTFKEWYDNLELYHYVGYLIIYGHTISDLVAEWNNAIDKASFVKSLK
;
A
#
# COMPACT_ATOMS: atom_id res chain seq x y z
N MET A 1 -18.28 -30.25 7.47
CA MET A 1 -18.07 -30.32 6.00
C MET A 1 -18.94 -29.27 5.32
N TRP A 2 -18.35 -28.22 4.83
CA TRP A 2 -19.06 -27.23 4.04
C TRP A 2 -19.26 -27.80 2.63
N ASN A 3 -20.37 -28.51 2.42
CA ASN A 3 -20.67 -29.13 1.14
C ASN A 3 -21.05 -28.05 0.13
N GLY A 4 -20.09 -27.66 -0.70
CA GLY A 4 -20.19 -26.65 -1.75
C GLY A 4 -21.15 -26.97 -2.91
N LYS A 5 -22.35 -27.42 -2.62
CA LYS A 5 -23.38 -27.76 -3.65
C LYS A 5 -24.66 -26.92 -3.61
N ARG A 6 -24.65 -25.75 -2.98
CA ARG A 6 -25.68 -24.77 -3.34
C ARG A 6 -25.01 -23.77 -4.31
N LYS A 7 -25.41 -23.82 -5.57
CA LYS A 7 -25.23 -22.73 -6.54
C LYS A 7 -26.05 -21.51 -6.06
N THR A 8 -25.58 -20.88 -4.99
CA THR A 8 -25.98 -19.51 -4.74
C THR A 8 -25.28 -18.70 -5.80
N THR A 9 -26.04 -18.05 -6.67
CA THR A 9 -25.53 -17.02 -7.57
C THR A 9 -24.85 -15.98 -6.69
N LEU A 10 -23.51 -16.01 -6.66
CA LEU A 10 -22.75 -14.95 -6.00
C LEU A 10 -23.12 -13.64 -6.69
N PRO A 11 -23.37 -12.57 -5.93
CA PRO A 11 -23.59 -11.26 -6.52
C PRO A 11 -22.42 -10.91 -7.42
N THR A 12 -22.71 -10.29 -8.56
CA THR A 12 -21.66 -9.82 -9.47
C THR A 12 -20.95 -8.63 -8.82
N ILE A 13 -19.78 -8.89 -8.27
CA ILE A 13 -18.92 -7.86 -7.70
C ILE A 13 -17.83 -7.59 -8.70
N SER A 14 -17.73 -6.35 -9.16
CA SER A 14 -16.69 -5.91 -10.08
C SER A 14 -16.23 -4.49 -9.73
N TYR A 15 -14.96 -4.20 -10.00
CA TYR A 15 -14.39 -2.87 -9.83
C TYR A 15 -14.13 -2.24 -11.19
N ALA A 16 -14.48 -0.99 -11.34
CA ALA A 16 -14.22 -0.24 -12.59
C ALA A 16 -12.72 -0.19 -12.95
N THR A 17 -11.84 -0.28 -11.96
CA THR A 17 -10.39 -0.26 -12.11
C THR A 17 -9.77 -1.66 -12.27
N ARG A 18 -10.56 -2.73 -12.09
CA ARG A 18 -10.14 -4.14 -12.15
C ARG A 18 -11.22 -4.96 -12.86
N ASN A 19 -11.20 -4.96 -14.18
CA ASN A 19 -12.22 -5.64 -14.99
C ASN A 19 -12.26 -7.16 -14.78
N ASP A 20 -11.16 -7.75 -14.34
CA ASP A 20 -11.01 -9.19 -14.06
C ASP A 20 -11.35 -9.59 -12.62
N SER A 21 -11.67 -8.63 -11.75
CA SER A 21 -11.91 -8.86 -10.32
C SER A 21 -13.01 -9.89 -10.05
N TYR A 22 -14.06 -9.89 -10.84
CA TYR A 22 -15.14 -10.89 -10.73
C TYR A 22 -14.62 -12.30 -11.00
N ASN A 23 -13.85 -12.48 -12.06
CA ASN A 23 -13.27 -13.78 -12.42
C ASN A 23 -12.25 -14.22 -11.38
N PHE A 24 -11.42 -13.29 -10.88
CA PHE A 24 -10.48 -13.54 -9.78
C PHE A 24 -11.20 -14.09 -8.55
N LEU A 25 -12.24 -13.42 -8.05
CA LEU A 25 -13.00 -13.86 -6.88
C LEU A 25 -13.63 -15.25 -7.07
N ARG A 26 -14.05 -15.57 -8.30
CA ARG A 26 -14.60 -16.90 -8.61
C ARG A 26 -13.56 -18.00 -8.75
N SER A 27 -12.32 -17.64 -9.03
CA SER A 27 -11.22 -18.57 -9.18
C SER A 27 -10.52 -18.93 -7.88
N LEU A 28 -10.88 -18.26 -6.76
CA LEU A 28 -10.29 -18.56 -5.46
C LEU A 28 -10.66 -19.98 -5.03
N GLU A 29 -9.65 -20.82 -4.94
CA GLU A 29 -9.74 -22.20 -4.48
C GLU A 29 -9.04 -22.34 -3.13
N ILE A 30 -9.54 -23.29 -2.33
CA ILE A 30 -8.98 -23.60 -1.02
C ILE A 30 -8.07 -24.81 -1.19
N ASP A 31 -6.78 -24.64 -0.93
CA ASP A 31 -5.84 -25.73 -0.80
C ASP A 31 -5.86 -26.21 0.66
N GLU A 32 -6.62 -27.29 0.90
CA GLU A 32 -6.76 -27.86 2.24
C GLU A 32 -5.41 -28.40 2.78
N ALA A 33 -4.49 -28.82 1.91
CA ALA A 33 -3.21 -29.36 2.31
C ALA A 33 -2.25 -28.27 2.81
N GLN A 34 -2.35 -27.06 2.28
CA GLN A 34 -1.52 -25.92 2.67
C GLN A 34 -2.27 -24.91 3.56
N GLU A 35 -3.53 -25.17 3.90
CA GLU A 35 -4.41 -24.20 4.57
C GLU A 35 -4.42 -22.80 3.91
N ALA A 36 -4.19 -22.77 2.61
CA ALA A 36 -4.01 -21.56 1.84
C ALA A 36 -5.09 -21.40 0.77
N VAL A 37 -5.42 -20.18 0.44
CA VAL A 37 -6.27 -19.82 -0.69
C VAL A 37 -5.38 -19.44 -1.86
N THR A 38 -5.54 -20.08 -3.00
CA THR A 38 -4.78 -19.78 -4.21
C THR A 38 -5.71 -19.23 -5.30
N PRO A 39 -5.29 -18.20 -6.03
CA PRO A 39 -5.98 -17.77 -7.25
C PRO A 39 -5.64 -18.72 -8.41
N GLY A 40 -6.48 -18.78 -9.41
CA GLY A 40 -6.15 -19.42 -10.69
C GLY A 40 -4.87 -18.81 -11.30
N LYS A 41 -4.13 -19.61 -12.07
CA LYS A 41 -2.80 -19.26 -12.62
C LYS A 41 -2.79 -18.06 -13.59
N GLU A 42 -3.94 -17.54 -13.98
CA GLU A 42 -4.09 -16.50 -15.03
C GLU A 42 -4.15 -15.07 -14.48
N PHE A 43 -4.20 -14.89 -13.17
CA PHE A 43 -4.40 -13.56 -12.59
C PHE A 43 -3.09 -12.90 -12.23
N ARG A 44 -2.96 -11.63 -12.66
CA ARG A 44 -1.87 -10.77 -12.24
C ARG A 44 -1.93 -10.53 -10.73
N GLU A 45 -0.78 -10.50 -10.08
CA GLU A 45 -0.66 -10.20 -8.66
C GLU A 45 -0.84 -8.70 -8.41
N TYR A 46 -2.04 -8.33 -7.96
CA TYR A 46 -2.38 -6.99 -7.48
C TYR A 46 -2.47 -6.98 -5.97
N ILE A 47 -2.21 -5.85 -5.35
CA ILE A 47 -2.28 -5.71 -3.89
C ILE A 47 -3.69 -5.94 -3.34
N ASP A 48 -4.72 -5.50 -4.03
CA ASP A 48 -6.12 -5.77 -3.68
C ASP A 48 -6.44 -7.26 -3.72
N TYR A 49 -5.93 -8.01 -4.70
CA TYR A 49 -6.09 -9.46 -4.78
C TYR A 49 -5.35 -10.18 -3.64
N PHE A 50 -4.19 -9.67 -3.26
CA PHE A 50 -3.47 -10.17 -2.08
C PHE A 50 -4.34 -10.08 -0.81
N TYR A 51 -4.92 -8.91 -0.53
CA TYR A 51 -5.77 -8.75 0.65
C TYR A 51 -7.10 -9.50 0.55
N MET A 52 -7.72 -9.59 -0.61
CA MET A 52 -8.92 -10.40 -0.82
C MET A 52 -8.65 -11.88 -0.53
N LYS A 53 -7.51 -12.40 -0.99
CA LYS A 53 -7.05 -13.75 -0.71
C LYS A 53 -6.83 -13.99 0.78
N GLN A 54 -6.15 -13.06 1.46
CA GLN A 54 -5.95 -13.15 2.92
C GLN A 54 -7.29 -13.12 3.68
N ALA A 55 -8.19 -12.22 3.32
CA ALA A 55 -9.51 -12.12 3.94
C ALA A 55 -10.30 -13.42 3.77
N TYR A 56 -10.31 -13.98 2.55
CA TYR A 56 -10.98 -15.25 2.27
C TYR A 56 -10.38 -16.40 3.09
N SER A 57 -9.04 -16.51 3.15
CA SER A 57 -8.35 -17.50 3.97
C SER A 57 -8.69 -17.36 5.46
N THR A 58 -8.74 -16.13 5.97
CA THR A 58 -9.08 -15.86 7.37
C THR A 58 -10.51 -16.28 7.69
N ILE A 59 -11.47 -15.95 6.82
CA ILE A 59 -12.86 -16.34 6.97
C ILE A 59 -13.00 -17.87 6.91
N HIS A 60 -12.31 -18.52 5.98
CA HIS A 60 -12.33 -19.97 5.86
C HIS A 60 -11.78 -20.66 7.12
N LYS A 61 -10.60 -20.23 7.60
CA LYS A 61 -9.99 -20.75 8.85
C LYS A 61 -10.91 -20.55 10.05
N TRP A 62 -11.57 -19.39 10.13
CA TRP A 62 -12.57 -19.13 11.17
C TRP A 62 -13.75 -20.08 11.07
N ALA A 63 -14.32 -20.28 9.87
CA ALA A 63 -15.42 -21.19 9.65
C ALA A 63 -15.08 -22.66 10.01
N CYS A 64 -13.88 -23.11 9.63
CA CYS A 64 -13.39 -24.45 9.98
C CYS A 64 -13.27 -24.66 11.50
N LYS A 65 -12.86 -23.62 12.25
CA LYS A 65 -12.73 -23.67 13.72
C LYS A 65 -14.06 -23.77 14.46
N GLN A 66 -15.18 -23.42 13.82
CA GLN A 66 -16.49 -23.48 14.48
C GLN A 66 -16.99 -24.94 14.70
N GLY A 67 -16.48 -25.90 13.92
CA GLY A 67 -16.81 -27.31 14.05
C GLY A 67 -18.27 -27.65 13.64
N ASP A 68 -18.69 -28.85 14.03
CA ASP A 68 -20.01 -29.39 13.63
C ASP A 68 -21.22 -28.70 14.29
N ASN A 69 -20.98 -27.94 15.35
CA ASN A 69 -22.03 -27.19 16.07
C ASN A 69 -22.37 -25.84 15.40
N PHE A 70 -21.70 -25.47 14.31
CA PHE A 70 -21.98 -24.21 13.63
C PHE A 70 -23.25 -24.29 12.80
N ASP A 71 -24.28 -23.56 13.24
CA ASP A 71 -25.54 -23.46 12.49
C ASP A 71 -25.42 -22.46 11.34
N ASN A 72 -25.16 -22.99 10.15
CA ASN A 72 -25.05 -22.18 8.93
C ASN A 72 -26.35 -21.41 8.60
N ASN A 73 -27.53 -21.96 8.94
CA ASN A 73 -28.79 -21.30 8.63
C ASN A 73 -29.04 -20.12 9.57
N ASP A 74 -28.73 -20.27 10.85
CA ASP A 74 -28.80 -19.19 11.84
C ASP A 74 -27.80 -18.07 11.51
N PHE A 75 -26.55 -18.43 11.17
CA PHE A 75 -25.55 -17.46 10.73
C PHE A 75 -26.00 -16.69 9.51
N GLN A 76 -26.48 -17.38 8.46
CA GLN A 76 -26.95 -16.75 7.24
C GLN A 76 -28.16 -15.84 7.50
N SER A 77 -29.09 -16.29 8.32
CA SER A 77 -30.27 -15.50 8.72
C SER A 77 -29.86 -14.23 9.46
N LYS A 78 -28.95 -14.32 10.42
CA LYS A 78 -28.42 -13.16 11.15
C LYS A 78 -27.67 -12.21 10.22
N PHE A 79 -26.85 -12.73 9.32
CA PHE A 79 -26.06 -11.93 8.39
C PHE A 79 -26.98 -11.15 7.41
N ILE A 80 -27.99 -11.80 6.84
CA ILE A 80 -28.89 -11.17 5.86
C ILE A 80 -29.89 -10.22 6.53
N HIS A 81 -30.47 -10.61 7.65
CA HIS A 81 -31.61 -9.88 8.22
C HIS A 81 -31.26 -8.94 9.39
N ARG A 82 -30.11 -9.17 10.06
CA ARG A 82 -29.70 -8.36 11.21
C ARG A 82 -28.48 -7.49 10.96
N THR A 83 -27.72 -7.74 9.90
CA THR A 83 -26.62 -6.87 9.50
C THR A 83 -27.15 -5.71 8.68
N ARG A 84 -26.67 -4.51 8.99
CA ARG A 84 -27.05 -3.29 8.27
C ARG A 84 -25.78 -2.55 7.86
N VAL A 85 -25.85 -1.88 6.72
CA VAL A 85 -24.80 -0.99 6.24
C VAL A 85 -25.29 0.45 6.33
N ILE A 86 -24.38 1.37 6.66
CA ILE A 86 -24.66 2.80 6.59
C ILE A 86 -24.25 3.25 5.21
N TRP A 87 -25.24 3.71 4.42
CA TRP A 87 -24.98 4.37 3.15
C TRP A 87 -24.82 5.87 3.41
N TYR A 88 -23.68 6.43 2.99
CA TYR A 88 -23.40 7.86 3.13
C TYR A 88 -22.94 8.40 1.77
N GLU A 89 -23.64 9.41 1.27
CA GLU A 89 -23.35 10.07 0.01
C GLU A 89 -23.09 11.53 0.29
N THR A 90 -22.01 12.07 -0.27
CA THR A 90 -21.63 13.46 -0.10
C THR A 90 -21.86 14.21 -1.41
N ILE A 91 -22.48 15.39 -1.32
CA ILE A 91 -22.71 16.29 -2.45
C ILE A 91 -21.89 17.55 -2.19
N ASP A 92 -21.03 17.92 -3.14
CA ASP A 92 -20.24 19.17 -3.13
C ASP A 92 -19.30 19.38 -1.92
N GLU A 93 -18.94 18.33 -1.17
CA GLU A 93 -17.93 18.40 -0.12
C GLU A 93 -16.56 17.91 -0.64
N ASP A 94 -15.48 18.45 -0.06
CA ASP A 94 -14.12 17.93 -0.31
C ASP A 94 -14.02 16.46 0.13
N PRO A 95 -13.78 15.51 -0.80
CA PRO A 95 -13.75 14.08 -0.48
C PRO A 95 -12.74 13.73 0.61
N ILE A 96 -11.59 14.43 0.66
CA ILE A 96 -10.53 14.18 1.64
C ILE A 96 -11.00 14.56 3.04
N LYS A 97 -11.66 15.73 3.18
CA LYS A 97 -12.20 16.18 4.47
C LYS A 97 -13.30 15.26 4.97
N VAL A 98 -14.20 14.82 4.07
CA VAL A 98 -15.27 13.88 4.42
C VAL A 98 -14.68 12.55 4.86
N PHE A 99 -13.74 12.02 4.10
CA PHE A 99 -13.09 10.75 4.37
C PHE A 99 -12.34 10.78 5.73
N THR A 100 -11.57 11.82 5.99
CA THR A 100 -10.90 12.01 7.28
C THR A 100 -11.91 12.11 8.43
N ARG A 101 -12.98 12.89 8.26
CA ARG A 101 -14.02 13.06 9.29
C ARG A 101 -14.75 11.74 9.60
N LEU A 102 -15.08 10.94 8.59
CA LEU A 102 -15.75 9.66 8.78
C LEU A 102 -14.86 8.60 9.45
N ASN A 103 -13.54 8.74 9.34
CA ASN A 103 -12.58 7.82 9.95
C ASN A 103 -12.06 8.26 11.32
N ILE A 104 -12.37 9.49 11.78
CA ILE A 104 -12.07 9.93 13.13
C ILE A 104 -12.82 9.01 14.13
N GLY A 105 -12.07 8.29 14.97
CA GLY A 105 -12.61 7.37 15.98
C GLY A 105 -12.89 5.95 15.51
N LYS A 106 -12.54 5.60 14.25
CA LYS A 106 -12.51 4.22 13.76
C LYS A 106 -11.06 3.76 13.54
N ILE A 107 -10.85 2.77 12.69
CA ILE A 107 -9.50 2.41 12.23
C ILE A 107 -8.94 3.64 11.52
N SER A 108 -7.91 4.24 12.09
CA SER A 108 -7.26 5.41 11.52
C SER A 108 -6.64 5.05 10.17
N LEU A 109 -6.78 5.95 9.19
CA LEU A 109 -6.10 5.81 7.92
C LEU A 109 -4.60 5.90 8.11
N THR A 110 -3.88 5.09 7.34
CA THR A 110 -2.43 5.20 7.27
C THR A 110 -2.02 6.46 6.50
N ASN A 111 -0.79 6.91 6.71
CA ASN A 111 -0.24 8.01 5.92
C ASN A 111 -0.29 7.67 4.41
N ALA A 112 0.05 6.43 4.03
CA ALA A 112 0.01 6.00 2.63
C ALA A 112 -1.38 6.12 2.00
N GLU A 113 -2.45 5.74 2.72
CA GLU A 113 -3.81 5.88 2.19
C GLU A 113 -4.20 7.34 1.96
N LEU A 114 -3.82 8.22 2.89
CA LEU A 114 -4.04 9.66 2.77
C LEU A 114 -3.19 10.27 1.64
N ILE A 115 -1.93 9.86 1.52
CA ILE A 115 -1.03 10.31 0.45
C ILE A 115 -1.52 9.79 -0.91
N LYS A 116 -2.01 8.54 -0.99
CA LYS A 116 -2.62 8.01 -2.23
C LYS A 116 -3.77 8.90 -2.70
N ALA A 117 -4.60 9.39 -1.78
CA ALA A 117 -5.68 10.31 -2.13
C ALA A 117 -5.15 11.62 -2.72
N LEU A 118 -4.00 12.14 -2.25
CA LEU A 118 -3.36 13.32 -2.84
C LEU A 118 -2.88 13.04 -4.26
N PHE A 119 -2.25 11.89 -4.51
CA PHE A 119 -1.84 11.47 -5.86
C PHE A 119 -3.01 11.22 -6.81
N MET A 120 -4.18 10.86 -6.29
CA MET A 120 -5.39 10.65 -7.10
C MET A 120 -6.22 11.92 -7.25
N ASN A 121 -5.90 13.02 -6.55
CA ASN A 121 -6.64 14.25 -6.62
C ASN A 121 -6.34 15.00 -7.95
N ARG A 122 -7.39 15.24 -8.74
CA ARG A 122 -7.31 15.94 -10.02
C ARG A 122 -6.64 17.32 -9.92
N SER A 123 -6.88 18.05 -8.83
CA SER A 123 -6.35 19.40 -8.65
C SER A 123 -4.82 19.46 -8.58
N ASN A 124 -4.17 18.33 -8.22
CA ASN A 124 -2.72 18.23 -8.11
C ASN A 124 -2.03 17.98 -9.47
N PHE A 125 -2.82 17.63 -10.49
CA PHE A 125 -2.32 17.50 -11.85
C PHE A 125 -2.50 18.84 -12.59
N ARG A 126 -1.41 19.42 -13.07
CA ARG A 126 -1.43 20.68 -13.84
C ARG A 126 -1.73 20.44 -15.31
N VAL A 127 -2.65 19.52 -15.62
CA VAL A 127 -2.97 19.09 -16.98
C VAL A 127 -4.44 19.34 -17.26
N SER A 128 -4.73 19.95 -18.42
CA SER A 128 -6.10 20.23 -18.85
C SER A 128 -6.76 19.04 -19.55
N ASP A 129 -5.99 18.12 -20.11
CA ASP A 129 -6.51 16.94 -20.83
C ASP A 129 -6.99 15.87 -19.82
N VAL A 130 -8.30 15.67 -19.82
CA VAL A 130 -8.98 14.70 -18.93
C VAL A 130 -8.58 13.27 -19.23
N ASN A 131 -8.31 12.91 -20.49
CA ASN A 131 -7.93 11.55 -20.87
C ASN A 131 -6.50 11.25 -20.43
N TYR A 132 -5.58 12.17 -20.64
CA TYR A 132 -4.21 12.08 -20.13
C TYR A 132 -4.20 11.94 -18.60
N LEU A 133 -4.97 12.77 -17.90
CA LEU A 133 -5.09 12.74 -16.44
C LEU A 133 -5.57 11.37 -15.96
N LYS A 134 -6.64 10.82 -16.53
CA LYS A 134 -7.13 9.49 -16.18
C LYS A 134 -6.10 8.40 -16.44
N LEU A 135 -5.34 8.51 -17.54
CA LEU A 135 -4.27 7.56 -17.84
C LEU A 135 -3.18 7.62 -16.76
N ARG A 136 -2.70 8.83 -16.43
CA ARG A 136 -1.65 9.00 -15.39
C ARG A 136 -2.10 8.51 -14.03
N GLN A 137 -3.32 8.82 -13.60
CA GLN A 137 -3.87 8.30 -12.34
C GLN A 137 -3.88 6.77 -12.32
N ARG A 138 -4.21 6.10 -13.44
CA ARG A 138 -4.17 4.64 -13.53
C ARG A 138 -2.75 4.09 -13.50
N GLU A 139 -1.81 4.73 -14.18
CA GLU A 139 -0.40 4.35 -14.18
C GLU A 139 0.18 4.44 -12.77
N ILE A 140 0.04 5.59 -12.10
CA ILE A 140 0.49 5.79 -10.72
C ILE A 140 -0.16 4.76 -9.79
N SER A 141 -1.47 4.51 -9.92
CA SER A 141 -2.16 3.50 -9.11
C SER A 141 -1.59 2.10 -9.34
N SER A 142 -1.31 1.73 -10.59
CA SER A 142 -0.74 0.41 -10.91
C SER A 142 0.70 0.26 -10.43
N GLU A 143 1.51 1.31 -10.57
CA GLU A 143 2.88 1.34 -10.05
C GLU A 143 2.89 1.28 -8.52
N TRP A 144 1.98 2.02 -7.84
CA TRP A 144 1.79 1.97 -6.39
C TRP A 144 1.49 0.56 -5.90
N ASP A 145 0.49 -0.08 -6.52
CA ASP A 145 0.08 -1.42 -6.16
C ASP A 145 1.23 -2.43 -6.33
N ASN A 146 2.06 -2.26 -7.37
CA ASN A 146 3.24 -3.09 -7.59
C ASN A 146 4.34 -2.87 -6.55
N ILE A 147 4.58 -1.61 -6.14
CA ILE A 147 5.53 -1.27 -5.07
C ILE A 147 5.05 -1.90 -3.76
N GLU A 148 3.81 -1.65 -3.37
CA GLU A 148 3.25 -2.20 -2.13
C GLU A 148 3.28 -3.73 -2.14
N TYR A 149 2.88 -4.37 -3.25
CA TYR A 149 2.94 -5.82 -3.39
C TYR A 149 4.37 -6.37 -3.20
N THR A 150 5.37 -5.72 -3.79
CA THR A 150 6.76 -6.13 -3.66
C THR A 150 7.26 -5.97 -2.22
N LEU A 151 6.89 -4.88 -1.56
CA LEU A 151 7.22 -4.63 -0.15
C LEU A 151 6.52 -5.63 0.79
N GLN A 152 5.41 -6.28 0.39
CA GLN A 152 4.76 -7.35 1.16
C GLN A 152 5.54 -8.66 1.15
N ASN A 153 6.57 -8.81 0.33
CA ASN A 153 7.52 -9.93 0.44
C ASN A 153 8.32 -9.78 1.73
N ASP A 154 8.19 -10.75 2.65
CA ASP A 154 8.83 -10.67 3.96
C ASP A 154 10.35 -10.76 3.90
N GLU A 155 10.93 -11.45 2.92
CA GLU A 155 12.39 -11.51 2.74
C GLU A 155 12.93 -10.14 2.33
N PHE A 156 12.28 -9.49 1.37
CA PHE A 156 12.63 -8.13 0.95
C PHE A 156 12.40 -7.10 2.06
N TRP A 157 11.28 -7.23 2.78
CA TRP A 157 10.97 -6.35 3.90
C TRP A 157 11.98 -6.43 5.04
N LEU A 158 12.35 -7.65 5.43
CA LEU A 158 13.33 -7.90 6.51
C LEU A 158 14.77 -7.55 6.12
N PHE A 159 15.06 -7.43 4.83
CA PHE A 159 16.32 -6.86 4.36
C PHE A 159 16.39 -5.35 4.63
N LEU A 160 15.25 -4.64 4.55
CA LEU A 160 15.18 -3.17 4.74
C LEU A 160 14.89 -2.77 6.18
N ASN A 161 14.25 -3.63 6.96
CA ASN A 161 13.71 -3.27 8.27
C ASN A 161 13.98 -4.35 9.32
N GLU A 162 14.03 -3.93 10.59
CA GLU A 162 14.13 -4.85 11.71
C GLU A 162 12.90 -5.75 11.86
N LYS A 163 13.12 -6.92 12.49
CA LYS A 163 12.08 -7.90 12.77
C LYS A 163 11.07 -7.38 13.79
N GLY A 164 10.23 -6.64 13.65
CA GLY A 164 9.26 -6.07 14.59
C GLY A 164 8.69 -4.77 14.07
N TYR A 165 9.31 -4.23 13.04
CA TYR A 165 8.75 -3.09 12.34
C TYR A 165 7.55 -3.55 11.51
N SER A 166 6.34 -3.29 12.00
CA SER A 166 5.07 -3.66 11.35
C SER A 166 4.24 -2.42 11.09
N ARG A 167 3.85 -2.24 9.84
CA ARG A 167 2.88 -1.21 9.43
C ARG A 167 1.79 -1.85 8.59
N PRO A 168 0.54 -1.33 8.64
CA PRO A 168 -0.55 -1.83 7.80
C PRO A 168 -0.26 -1.71 6.29
N THR A 169 0.46 -0.64 5.90
CA THR A 169 0.92 -0.38 4.55
C THR A 169 2.43 -0.18 4.57
N ARG A 170 3.16 -0.98 3.79
CA ARG A 170 4.64 -0.97 3.82
C ARG A 170 5.24 0.15 2.96
N ILE A 171 4.52 0.67 2.00
CA ILE A 171 4.95 1.84 1.22
C ILE A 171 5.09 3.11 2.08
N ASP A 172 4.43 3.18 3.24
CA ASP A 172 4.62 4.25 4.23
C ASP A 172 6.09 4.48 4.54
N PHE A 173 6.89 3.42 4.58
CA PHE A 173 8.32 3.48 4.82
C PHE A 173 9.06 4.38 3.81
N ILE A 174 8.71 4.27 2.52
CA ILE A 174 9.32 5.12 1.48
C ILE A 174 8.91 6.58 1.68
N PHE A 175 7.66 6.83 2.00
CA PHE A 175 7.18 8.20 2.25
C PHE A 175 7.82 8.81 3.50
N ASP A 176 8.03 8.02 4.55
CA ASP A 176 8.73 8.46 5.75
C ASP A 176 10.17 8.88 5.42
N LEU A 177 10.91 8.09 4.65
CA LEU A 177 12.28 8.42 4.22
C LEU A 177 12.32 9.70 3.36
N ILE A 178 11.39 9.89 2.44
CA ILE A 178 11.31 11.13 1.65
C ILE A 178 11.04 12.33 2.56
N CYS A 179 10.14 12.20 3.52
CA CYS A 179 9.84 13.24 4.50
C CYS A 179 11.06 13.58 5.35
N GLU A 180 11.79 12.58 5.84
CA GLU A 180 13.00 12.75 6.66
C GLU A 180 14.12 13.44 5.89
N HIS A 181 14.35 13.05 4.64
CA HIS A 181 15.41 13.64 3.82
C HIS A 181 15.01 14.96 3.15
N ASN A 182 13.76 15.40 3.30
CA ASN A 182 13.22 16.65 2.74
C ASN A 182 13.61 16.88 1.26
N LYS A 183 13.48 15.83 0.44
CA LYS A 183 13.85 15.88 -0.99
C LYS A 183 12.89 16.74 -1.82
N LEU A 184 11.62 16.75 -1.45
CA LEU A 184 10.61 17.60 -2.05
C LEU A 184 10.75 19.01 -1.46
N THR A 185 10.76 20.01 -2.30
CA THR A 185 11.06 21.42 -1.93
C THR A 185 9.91 22.01 -1.10
N LEU A 186 9.97 21.84 0.21
CA LEU A 186 9.28 22.71 1.17
C LEU A 186 10.26 23.75 1.71
N CYS A 187 9.77 24.97 1.96
CA CYS A 187 10.58 25.92 2.72
C CYS A 187 10.72 25.42 4.17
N GLU A 188 11.89 25.65 4.77
CA GLU A 188 12.21 25.20 6.14
C GLU A 188 11.15 25.59 7.16
N GLU A 189 10.60 26.79 7.05
CA GLU A 189 9.57 27.30 7.95
C GLU A 189 8.31 26.42 7.94
N LYS A 190 7.81 26.06 6.76
CA LYS A 190 6.67 25.14 6.61
C LYS A 190 7.00 23.74 7.08
N TYR A 191 8.19 23.24 6.78
CA TYR A 191 8.62 21.93 7.21
C TYR A 191 8.68 21.83 8.75
N CYS A 192 9.18 22.85 9.44
CA CYS A 192 9.21 22.91 10.90
C CYS A 192 7.81 22.92 11.55
N GLN A 193 6.80 23.41 10.83
CA GLN A 193 5.41 23.45 11.32
C GLN A 193 4.63 22.12 11.17
N ILE A 194 5.19 21.14 10.45
CA ILE A 194 4.49 19.88 10.16
C ILE A 194 4.19 19.06 11.44
N GLY A 195 4.98 19.25 12.50
CA GLY A 195 4.80 18.52 13.75
C GLY A 195 5.46 17.14 13.75
N SER A 196 5.30 16.39 14.84
CA SER A 196 5.97 15.11 15.08
C SER A 196 5.02 13.96 15.41
N ASP A 197 3.72 14.13 15.19
CA ASP A 197 2.72 13.07 15.43
C ASP A 197 2.65 12.05 14.27
N ASP A 198 1.80 11.05 14.44
CA ASP A 198 1.65 9.93 13.50
C ASP A 198 1.28 10.35 12.07
N TYR A 199 0.72 11.55 11.88
CA TYR A 199 0.35 12.09 10.57
C TYR A 199 1.37 13.06 9.98
N ARG A 200 2.57 13.14 10.54
CA ARG A 200 3.65 14.02 10.07
C ARG A 200 3.93 13.83 8.59
N THR A 201 4.08 12.60 8.15
CA THR A 201 4.42 12.26 6.76
C THR A 201 3.30 12.68 5.81
N PHE A 202 2.04 12.40 6.15
CA PHE A 202 0.91 12.90 5.35
C PHE A 202 0.90 14.43 5.27
N ARG A 203 1.09 15.16 6.39
CA ARG A 203 1.11 16.63 6.37
C ARG A 203 2.23 17.19 5.50
N TYR A 204 3.38 16.56 5.50
CA TYR A 204 4.48 16.94 4.60
C TYR A 204 4.04 16.92 3.13
N PHE A 205 3.45 15.82 2.66
CA PHE A 205 2.96 15.71 1.28
C PHE A 205 1.77 16.64 1.01
N TYR A 206 0.89 16.83 1.98
CA TYR A 206 -0.23 17.76 1.86
C TYR A 206 0.27 19.22 1.65
N GLU A 207 1.22 19.68 2.44
CA GLU A 207 1.83 21.00 2.27
C GLU A 207 2.60 21.12 0.94
N TYR A 208 3.30 20.07 0.55
CA TYR A 208 3.96 20.05 -0.76
C TYR A 208 2.96 20.22 -1.90
N PHE A 209 1.89 19.44 -1.93
CA PHE A 209 0.88 19.53 -3.00
C PHE A 209 0.08 20.84 -2.99
N ASN A 210 -0.02 21.51 -1.87
CA ASN A 210 -0.60 22.86 -1.76
C ASN A 210 0.38 23.99 -2.12
N SER A 211 1.64 23.68 -2.32
CA SER A 211 2.64 24.70 -2.70
C SER A 211 2.59 25.02 -4.18
N ALA A 212 3.04 26.22 -4.53
CA ALA A 212 3.17 26.64 -5.94
C ALA A 212 4.20 25.81 -6.72
N GLN A 213 5.12 25.15 -6.02
CA GLN A 213 6.21 24.35 -6.57
C GLN A 213 5.87 22.88 -6.69
N SER A 214 4.65 22.48 -6.34
CA SER A 214 4.22 21.09 -6.41
C SER A 214 4.30 20.55 -7.84
N ASP A 215 4.88 19.35 -7.97
CA ASP A 215 4.99 18.62 -9.22
C ASP A 215 4.76 17.12 -8.92
N ILE A 216 3.61 16.62 -9.35
CA ILE A 216 3.20 15.25 -9.08
C ILE A 216 4.14 14.22 -9.74
N GLU A 217 4.65 14.53 -10.94
CA GLU A 217 5.56 13.66 -11.68
C GLU A 217 6.92 13.57 -10.97
N LYS A 218 7.45 14.73 -10.53
CA LYS A 218 8.69 14.78 -9.76
C LYS A 218 8.55 13.99 -8.46
N CYS A 219 7.46 14.22 -7.73
CA CYS A 219 7.19 13.54 -6.48
C CYS A 219 7.07 12.01 -6.66
N TRP A 220 6.33 11.57 -7.68
CA TRP A 220 6.16 10.14 -7.95
C TRP A 220 7.46 9.49 -8.44
N ASN A 221 8.23 10.19 -9.27
CA ASN A 221 9.54 9.69 -9.71
C ASN A 221 10.53 9.54 -8.54
N GLU A 222 10.44 10.41 -7.54
CA GLU A 222 11.25 10.27 -6.32
C GLU A 222 10.87 8.99 -5.55
N VAL A 223 9.57 8.71 -5.36
CA VAL A 223 9.09 7.46 -4.74
C VAL A 223 9.63 6.23 -5.49
N LYS A 224 9.53 6.26 -6.84
CA LYS A 224 10.05 5.17 -7.67
C LYS A 224 11.57 5.01 -7.56
N ALA A 225 12.30 6.11 -7.48
CA ALA A 225 13.75 6.09 -7.34
C ALA A 225 14.18 5.40 -6.04
N TYR A 226 13.55 5.71 -4.90
CA TYR A 226 13.79 5.02 -3.64
C TYR A 226 13.52 3.51 -3.76
N PHE A 227 12.36 3.15 -4.30
CA PHE A 227 12.00 1.75 -4.49
C PHE A 227 12.99 1.00 -5.39
N GLN A 228 13.39 1.61 -6.51
CA GLN A 228 14.36 1.02 -7.42
C GLN A 228 15.73 0.84 -6.78
N THR A 229 16.18 1.81 -5.97
CA THR A 229 17.42 1.71 -5.19
C THR A 229 17.37 0.53 -4.23
N PHE A 230 16.29 0.37 -3.46
CA PHE A 230 16.14 -0.76 -2.54
C PHE A 230 16.11 -2.09 -3.27
N LYS A 231 15.42 -2.15 -4.41
CA LYS A 231 15.40 -3.34 -5.24
C LYS A 231 16.77 -3.67 -5.80
N GLU A 232 17.52 -2.68 -6.24
CA GLU A 232 18.89 -2.89 -6.70
C GLU A 232 19.80 -3.40 -5.57
N TRP A 233 19.69 -2.86 -4.35
CA TRP A 233 20.46 -3.35 -3.20
C TRP A 233 20.11 -4.79 -2.86
N TYR A 234 18.86 -5.17 -2.99
CA TYR A 234 18.39 -6.53 -2.73
C TYR A 234 18.82 -7.53 -3.83
N ASP A 235 18.65 -7.16 -5.11
CA ASP A 235 18.91 -8.03 -6.25
C ASP A 235 20.42 -8.19 -6.54
N ASN A 236 21.27 -7.25 -6.12
CA ASN A 236 22.70 -7.30 -6.30
C ASN A 236 23.37 -7.96 -5.07
N LEU A 237 23.94 -9.14 -5.28
CA LEU A 237 24.53 -9.94 -4.19
C LEU A 237 25.60 -9.20 -3.38
N GLU A 238 26.46 -8.40 -4.02
CA GLU A 238 27.50 -7.61 -3.32
C GLU A 238 26.86 -6.53 -2.43
N LEU A 239 25.91 -5.76 -2.96
CA LEU A 239 25.18 -4.74 -2.21
C LEU A 239 24.32 -5.35 -1.09
N TYR A 240 23.66 -6.47 -1.37
CA TYR A 240 22.89 -7.19 -0.37
C TYR A 240 23.74 -7.53 0.88
N HIS A 241 24.94 -8.03 0.67
CA HIS A 241 25.83 -8.37 1.79
C HIS A 241 26.35 -7.15 2.52
N TYR A 242 26.77 -6.09 1.82
CA TYR A 242 27.28 -4.88 2.49
C TYR A 242 26.17 -4.15 3.25
N VAL A 243 25.03 -3.89 2.61
CA VAL A 243 23.88 -3.22 3.23
C VAL A 243 23.38 -4.05 4.42
N GLY A 244 23.17 -5.34 4.24
CA GLY A 244 22.71 -6.23 5.33
C GLY A 244 23.70 -6.28 6.49
N TYR A 245 25.00 -6.28 6.23
CA TYR A 245 26.04 -6.23 7.26
C TYR A 245 25.96 -4.92 8.06
N LEU A 246 25.85 -3.77 7.39
CA LEU A 246 25.80 -2.46 8.05
C LEU A 246 24.51 -2.30 8.89
N ILE A 247 23.39 -2.81 8.42
CA ILE A 247 22.12 -2.82 9.20
C ILE A 247 22.31 -3.64 10.50
N ILE A 248 22.93 -4.81 10.41
CA ILE A 248 23.21 -5.64 11.61
C ILE A 248 24.14 -4.89 12.58
N TYR A 249 25.04 -4.07 12.09
CA TYR A 249 25.96 -3.24 12.89
C TYR A 249 25.32 -1.95 13.43
N GLY A 250 24.03 -1.72 13.17
CA GLY A 250 23.27 -0.61 13.75
C GLY A 250 23.12 0.62 12.86
N HIS A 251 23.51 0.54 11.58
CA HIS A 251 23.14 1.56 10.61
C HIS A 251 21.66 1.42 10.20
N THR A 252 21.00 2.53 10.01
CA THR A 252 19.60 2.52 9.50
C THR A 252 19.59 2.63 7.98
N ILE A 253 18.49 2.18 7.36
CA ILE A 253 18.27 2.43 5.92
C ILE A 253 18.32 3.92 5.61
N SER A 254 17.83 4.77 6.52
CA SER A 254 17.89 6.23 6.38
C SER A 254 19.33 6.73 6.22
N ASP A 255 20.26 6.23 7.04
CA ASP A 255 21.68 6.58 6.95
C ASP A 255 22.28 6.15 5.60
N LEU A 256 22.01 4.91 5.19
CA LEU A 256 22.52 4.37 3.93
C LEU A 256 21.96 5.09 2.70
N VAL A 257 20.69 5.50 2.75
CA VAL A 257 20.10 6.32 1.70
C VAL A 257 20.72 7.71 1.65
N ALA A 258 21.04 8.31 2.80
CA ALA A 258 21.74 9.58 2.84
C ALA A 258 23.13 9.45 2.19
N GLU A 259 23.88 8.40 2.48
CA GLU A 259 25.17 8.11 1.83
C GLU A 259 25.02 7.87 0.32
N TRP A 260 24.02 7.07 -0.09
CA TRP A 260 23.73 6.84 -1.51
C TRP A 260 23.45 8.13 -2.26
N ASN A 261 22.64 9.02 -1.69
CA ASN A 261 22.30 10.31 -2.31
C ASN A 261 23.47 11.29 -2.38
N ASN A 262 24.44 11.16 -1.46
CA ASN A 262 25.65 11.98 -1.44
C ASN A 262 26.78 11.41 -2.31
N ALA A 263 26.71 10.14 -2.70
CA ALA A 263 27.69 9.50 -3.55
C ALA A 263 27.65 10.07 -4.98
N ILE A 264 28.84 10.27 -5.58
CA ILE A 264 28.96 10.78 -6.96
C ILE A 264 28.43 9.75 -7.95
N ASP A 265 28.72 8.48 -7.69
CA ASP A 265 28.29 7.34 -8.48
C ASP A 265 28.17 6.08 -7.61
N LYS A 266 27.65 5.01 -8.22
CA LYS A 266 27.48 3.71 -7.57
C LYS A 266 28.80 3.13 -7.06
N ALA A 267 29.91 3.31 -7.80
CA ALA A 267 31.21 2.78 -7.41
C ALA A 267 31.74 3.49 -6.15
N SER A 268 31.52 4.80 -6.05
CA SER A 268 31.85 5.60 -4.85
C SER A 268 31.03 5.15 -3.65
N PHE A 269 29.75 4.86 -3.82
CA PHE A 269 28.90 4.31 -2.76
C PHE A 269 29.40 2.94 -2.29
N VAL A 270 29.64 1.99 -3.20
CA VAL A 270 30.18 0.66 -2.85
C VAL A 270 31.51 0.77 -2.12
N LYS A 271 32.34 1.77 -2.48
CA LYS A 271 33.62 2.01 -1.81
C LYS A 271 33.43 2.58 -0.41
N SER A 272 32.41 3.38 -0.16
CA SER A 272 32.11 3.90 1.20
C SER A 272 31.57 2.82 2.13
N LEU A 273 30.94 1.76 1.58
CA LEU A 273 30.44 0.62 2.36
C LEU A 273 31.53 -0.39 2.77
N LYS A 274 32.72 -0.32 2.14
CA LYS A 274 33.88 -1.20 2.42
C LYS A 274 34.75 -0.64 3.54
#